data_d6eed9a86d4d704246d60e4f7a2f3865
#
_entry.id   d6eed9a86d4d704246d60e4f7a2f3865
#
_cell.length_a   1.000
_cell.length_b   1.000
_cell.length_c   1.000
_cell.angle_alpha   90.00
_cell.angle_beta   90.00
_cell.angle_gamma   90.00
#
_symmetry.space_group_name_H-M   'P 1'
#
loop_
_entity.id
_entity.type
_entity.pdbx_description
1 polymer ?
#
loop_
_entity_poly.entity_id
_entity_poly.type
_entity_poly.pdbx_seq_one_letter_code
_entity_poly.pdbx_strand_id
1 'polypeptide(L)'
;MIVLRHNDTVYIAKSCWGFRDPEARRSGVPDTENICMWHPQKRKNRLMATSCSGRFADIIRYENIFPSKFDQKHLIFESYDKMVQLADRFGLRDGNFIPTRIVFAEGDKAYIVYGDGGHIELEDIYVSSCEDEAVMALYDLKGIDDPYKFIKEAFKTVEDIRRYVMFPVIVMNTKNNKIEIINR
;
A
#
# COMPACT_ATOMS: atom_id res chain seq x y z
N MET A 1 0.73 0.12 6.14
CA MET A 1 0.53 0.92 4.92
C MET A 1 -0.55 1.95 5.20
N ILE A 2 -0.31 3.18 4.81
CA ILE A 2 -1.30 4.27 4.87
C ILE A 2 -1.58 4.72 3.45
N VAL A 3 -2.86 4.85 3.10
CA VAL A 3 -3.32 5.45 1.85
C VAL A 3 -4.19 6.62 2.21
N LEU A 4 -3.89 7.78 1.70
CA LEU A 4 -4.70 8.95 1.99
C LEU A 4 -4.97 9.76 0.71
N ARG A 5 -6.15 10.33 0.66
CA ARG A 5 -6.55 11.30 -0.34
C ARG A 5 -6.43 12.69 0.26
N HIS A 6 -5.75 13.57 -0.44
CA HIS A 6 -5.66 14.96 -0.05
C HIS A 6 -5.69 15.84 -1.30
N ASN A 7 -6.65 16.73 -1.36
CA ASN A 7 -6.98 17.45 -2.58
C ASN A 7 -7.22 16.47 -3.75
N ASP A 8 -6.63 16.73 -4.91
CA ASP A 8 -6.79 15.88 -6.12
C ASP A 8 -5.67 14.84 -6.24
N THR A 9 -5.14 14.34 -5.11
CA THR A 9 -3.97 13.46 -5.12
C THR A 9 -4.13 12.35 -4.10
N VAL A 10 -3.79 11.12 -4.51
CA VAL A 10 -3.68 9.98 -3.60
C VAL A 10 -2.22 9.77 -3.24
N TYR A 11 -1.96 9.62 -1.95
CA TYR A 11 -0.67 9.29 -1.37
C TYR A 11 -0.71 7.87 -0.82
N ILE A 12 0.30 7.09 -1.15
CA ILE A 12 0.47 5.75 -0.59
C ILE A 12 1.80 5.73 0.14
N ALA A 13 1.76 5.40 1.42
CA ALA A 13 2.92 5.35 2.29
C ALA A 13 3.11 3.97 2.89
N LYS A 14 4.37 3.52 2.93
CA LYS A 14 4.73 2.20 3.43
C LYS A 14 6.07 2.24 4.15
N SER A 15 6.19 1.53 5.28
CA SER A 15 7.49 1.30 5.91
C SER A 15 8.39 0.48 4.98
N CYS A 16 9.68 0.81 4.92
CA CYS A 16 10.67 0.02 4.20
C CYS A 16 10.99 -1.31 4.90
N TRP A 17 10.54 -1.50 6.14
CA TRP A 17 10.79 -2.71 6.89
C TRP A 17 9.77 -3.79 6.53
N GLY A 18 10.24 -4.87 5.95
CA GLY A 18 9.44 -6.08 5.78
C GLY A 18 9.31 -6.86 7.08
N PHE A 19 8.20 -7.57 7.27
CA PHE A 19 8.03 -8.46 8.42
C PHE A 19 8.93 -9.71 8.37
N ARG A 20 9.63 -9.95 7.24
CA ARG A 20 10.26 -11.23 6.94
C ARG A 20 11.60 -11.48 7.64
N ASP A 21 12.36 -10.46 7.94
CA ASP A 21 13.69 -10.66 8.50
C ASP A 21 13.86 -9.93 9.84
N PRO A 22 13.75 -10.68 10.96
CA PRO A 22 14.05 -10.14 12.28
C PRO A 22 15.51 -9.67 12.42
N GLU A 23 16.43 -10.21 11.61
CA GLU A 23 17.86 -9.83 11.64
C GLU A 23 18.10 -8.53 10.88
N ALA A 24 17.44 -8.33 9.74
CA ALA A 24 17.47 -7.06 9.01
C ALA A 24 16.97 -5.91 9.89
N ARG A 25 15.94 -6.16 10.72
CA ARG A 25 15.46 -5.20 11.72
C ARG A 25 16.52 -4.84 12.77
N ARG A 26 17.33 -5.82 13.17
CA ARG A 26 18.41 -5.61 14.17
C ARG A 26 19.62 -4.91 13.56
N SER A 27 19.91 -5.14 12.30
CA SER A 27 21.04 -4.53 11.59
C SER A 27 20.81 -3.08 11.18
N GLY A 28 19.56 -2.57 11.23
CA GLY A 28 19.25 -1.22 10.83
C GLY A 28 19.34 -0.98 9.30
N VAL A 29 19.45 -2.04 8.50
CA VAL A 29 19.49 -1.95 7.04
C VAL A 29 18.07 -2.00 6.50
N PRO A 30 17.59 -0.96 5.80
CA PRO A 30 16.28 -0.98 5.18
C PRO A 30 16.19 -2.10 4.16
N ASP A 31 15.11 -2.87 4.19
CA ASP A 31 14.78 -3.80 3.12
C ASP A 31 14.38 -3.00 1.87
N THR A 32 15.38 -2.67 1.06
CA THR A 32 15.20 -1.91 -0.17
C THR A 32 14.38 -2.68 -1.22
N GLU A 33 14.22 -4.00 -1.07
CA GLU A 33 13.36 -4.79 -1.95
C GLU A 33 11.88 -4.45 -1.74
N ASN A 34 11.48 -3.97 -0.57
CA ASN A 34 10.13 -3.44 -0.36
C ASN A 34 9.82 -2.19 -1.20
N ILE A 35 10.84 -1.43 -1.61
CA ILE A 35 10.69 -0.34 -2.57
C ILE A 35 10.17 -0.87 -3.91
N CYS A 36 10.55 -2.06 -4.25
CA CYS A 36 10.19 -2.72 -5.49
C CYS A 36 8.74 -3.22 -5.57
N MET A 37 7.98 -3.20 -4.48
CA MET A 37 6.56 -3.53 -4.48
C MET A 37 5.68 -2.38 -5.00
N TRP A 38 6.28 -1.27 -5.31
CA TRP A 38 5.64 -0.12 -5.89
C TRP A 38 5.85 -0.18 -7.40
N HIS A 39 4.77 -0.45 -8.12
CA HIS A 39 4.80 -0.39 -9.57
C HIS A 39 4.26 0.95 -10.04
N PRO A 40 5.11 1.95 -10.32
CA PRO A 40 4.70 3.03 -11.18
C PRO A 40 4.53 2.43 -12.58
N GLN A 41 3.32 2.30 -13.04
CA GLN A 41 3.12 1.89 -14.42
C GLN A 41 3.45 3.04 -15.37
N LYS A 42 3.81 2.68 -16.62
CA LYS A 42 4.08 3.61 -17.72
C LYS A 42 2.92 4.55 -18.09
N ARG A 43 1.72 4.33 -17.53
CA ARG A 43 0.59 5.25 -17.66
C ARG A 43 0.68 6.27 -16.54
N LYS A 44 0.74 7.55 -16.91
CA LYS A 44 0.80 8.67 -15.97
C LYS A 44 -0.25 8.50 -14.87
N ASN A 45 0.19 8.67 -13.61
CA ASN A 45 -0.65 8.80 -12.43
C ASN A 45 -1.33 7.51 -11.92
N ARG A 46 -0.88 6.31 -12.33
CA ARG A 46 -1.35 5.05 -11.77
C ARG A 46 -0.33 4.46 -10.79
N LEU A 47 -0.79 4.11 -9.62
CA LEU A 47 0.00 3.46 -8.58
C LEU A 47 -0.68 2.18 -8.14
N MET A 48 0.13 1.25 -7.68
CA MET A 48 -0.33 0.03 -7.02
C MET A 48 0.56 -0.26 -5.81
N ALA A 49 -0.04 -0.69 -4.72
CA ALA A 49 0.69 -1.16 -3.55
C ALA A 49 0.00 -2.38 -2.93
N THR A 50 0.77 -3.27 -2.33
CA THR A 50 0.26 -4.43 -1.63
C THR A 50 0.47 -4.31 -0.13
N SER A 51 -0.46 -4.83 0.67
CA SER A 51 -0.29 -4.92 2.13
C SER A 51 0.58 -6.10 2.55
N CYS A 52 0.73 -7.10 1.68
CA CYS A 52 1.55 -8.27 1.97
C CYS A 52 3.02 -8.05 1.57
N SER A 53 3.88 -8.78 2.24
CA SER A 53 5.22 -9.13 1.78
C SER A 53 5.22 -10.58 1.38
N GLY A 54 6.08 -10.99 0.47
CA GLY A 54 6.19 -12.38 0.18
C GLY A 54 6.06 -12.72 -1.29
N ARG A 55 6.12 -14.03 -1.56
CA ARG A 55 6.12 -14.57 -2.91
C ARG A 55 5.00 -14.02 -3.80
N PHE A 56 3.82 -13.78 -3.25
CA PHE A 56 2.71 -13.21 -4.02
C PHE A 56 2.99 -11.74 -4.41
N ALA A 57 3.51 -10.93 -3.48
CA ALA A 57 3.89 -9.56 -3.77
C ALA A 57 4.99 -9.50 -4.85
N ASP A 58 5.96 -10.43 -4.78
CA ASP A 58 7.01 -10.53 -5.80
C ASP A 58 6.42 -10.89 -7.18
N ILE A 59 5.45 -11.81 -7.22
CA ILE A 59 4.79 -12.22 -8.47
C ILE A 59 4.03 -11.06 -9.10
N ILE A 60 3.15 -10.41 -8.35
CA ILE A 60 2.34 -9.31 -8.90
C ILE A 60 3.17 -8.10 -9.31
N ARG A 61 4.38 -7.96 -8.79
CA ARG A 61 5.34 -6.94 -9.19
C ARG A 61 5.79 -7.07 -10.65
N TYR A 62 5.91 -8.29 -11.14
CA TYR A 62 6.33 -8.56 -12.52
C TYR A 62 5.15 -8.72 -13.49
N GLU A 63 3.95 -8.86 -12.96
CA GLU A 63 2.73 -9.04 -13.74
C GLU A 63 1.94 -7.74 -13.86
N ASN A 64 1.44 -7.46 -15.04
CA ASN A 64 0.55 -6.33 -15.23
C ASN A 64 -0.87 -6.71 -14.80
N ILE A 65 -1.27 -6.32 -13.59
CA ILE A 65 -2.60 -6.56 -13.04
C ILE A 65 -3.49 -5.30 -13.04
N PHE A 66 -3.03 -4.20 -13.61
CA PHE A 66 -3.85 -3.00 -13.71
C PHE A 66 -5.03 -3.21 -14.67
N PRO A 67 -6.18 -2.65 -14.34
CA PRO A 67 -7.33 -2.72 -15.20
C PRO A 67 -7.13 -1.86 -16.45
N SER A 68 -7.83 -2.21 -17.54
CA SER A 68 -7.81 -1.41 -18.78
C SER A 68 -8.42 -0.02 -18.55
N LYS A 69 -9.47 0.05 -17.73
CA LYS A 69 -10.09 1.28 -17.24
C LYS A 69 -10.07 1.33 -15.73
N PHE A 70 -9.91 2.53 -15.17
CA PHE A 70 -9.85 2.73 -13.73
C PHE A 70 -11.25 2.97 -13.17
N ASP A 71 -12.01 1.91 -13.10
CA ASP A 71 -13.33 1.87 -12.48
C ASP A 71 -13.54 0.52 -11.75
N GLN A 72 -14.51 0.50 -10.87
CA GLN A 72 -14.84 -0.63 -10.02
C GLN A 72 -15.07 -1.93 -10.81
N LYS A 73 -15.80 -1.86 -11.93
CA LYS A 73 -16.10 -3.04 -12.74
C LYS A 73 -14.82 -3.67 -13.31
N HIS A 74 -13.95 -2.87 -13.90
CA HIS A 74 -12.71 -3.37 -14.49
C HIS A 74 -11.70 -3.84 -13.43
N LEU A 75 -11.68 -3.19 -12.25
CA LEU A 75 -10.88 -3.66 -11.13
C LEU A 75 -11.26 -5.08 -10.67
N ILE A 76 -12.57 -5.38 -10.62
CA ILE A 76 -13.05 -6.71 -10.24
C ILE A 76 -12.77 -7.71 -11.36
N PHE A 77 -13.26 -7.45 -12.56
CA PHE A 77 -13.25 -8.42 -13.65
C PHE A 77 -11.92 -8.58 -14.37
N GLU A 78 -11.02 -7.63 -14.26
CA GLU A 78 -9.70 -7.72 -14.88
C GLU A 78 -8.59 -7.92 -13.83
N SER A 79 -8.51 -7.02 -12.84
CA SER A 79 -7.41 -7.04 -11.88
C SER A 79 -7.55 -8.17 -10.86
N TYR A 80 -8.72 -8.31 -10.24
CA TYR A 80 -8.93 -9.35 -9.23
C TYR A 80 -8.94 -10.74 -9.88
N ASP A 81 -9.58 -10.92 -11.01
CA ASP A 81 -9.57 -12.21 -11.74
C ASP A 81 -8.13 -12.63 -12.09
N LYS A 82 -7.31 -11.69 -12.58
CA LYS A 82 -5.90 -11.96 -12.84
C LYS A 82 -5.11 -12.30 -11.57
N MET A 83 -5.41 -11.64 -10.45
CA MET A 83 -4.81 -11.99 -9.16
C MET A 83 -5.16 -13.42 -8.73
N VAL A 84 -6.41 -13.83 -8.92
CA VAL A 84 -6.88 -15.20 -8.66
C VAL A 84 -6.10 -16.19 -9.51
N GLN A 85 -6.02 -15.97 -10.81
CA GLN A 85 -5.28 -16.84 -11.72
C GLN A 85 -3.80 -16.98 -11.34
N LEU A 86 -3.14 -15.88 -10.95
CA LEU A 86 -1.76 -15.90 -10.49
C LEU A 86 -1.64 -16.66 -9.16
N ALA A 87 -2.54 -16.43 -8.22
CA ALA A 87 -2.52 -17.12 -6.93
C ALA A 87 -2.73 -18.63 -7.10
N ASP A 88 -3.64 -19.05 -7.98
CA ASP A 88 -3.86 -20.47 -8.31
C ASP A 88 -2.63 -21.08 -8.97
N ARG A 89 -2.08 -20.42 -9.98
CA ARG A 89 -0.87 -20.88 -10.70
C ARG A 89 0.31 -21.14 -9.79
N PHE A 90 0.46 -20.36 -8.72
CA PHE A 90 1.59 -20.45 -7.81
C PHE A 90 1.25 -21.13 -6.47
N GLY A 91 0.03 -21.66 -6.32
CA GLY A 91 -0.40 -22.34 -5.10
C GLY A 91 -0.41 -21.44 -3.87
N LEU A 92 -0.86 -20.20 -4.02
CA LEU A 92 -0.82 -19.18 -2.99
C LEU A 92 -2.20 -18.82 -2.42
N ARG A 93 -3.23 -19.57 -2.79
CA ARG A 93 -4.57 -19.42 -2.21
C ARG A 93 -4.70 -20.21 -0.91
N ASP A 94 -5.45 -19.63 0.01
CA ASP A 94 -5.96 -20.32 1.18
C ASP A 94 -7.49 -20.44 1.00
N GLY A 95 -7.95 -21.57 0.51
CA GLY A 95 -9.33 -21.75 0.06
C GLY A 95 -9.70 -20.75 -1.04
N ASN A 96 -10.71 -19.93 -0.80
CA ASN A 96 -11.15 -18.89 -1.72
C ASN A 96 -10.46 -17.52 -1.47
N PHE A 97 -9.52 -17.48 -0.54
CA PHE A 97 -8.89 -16.23 -0.10
C PHE A 97 -7.47 -16.09 -0.64
N ILE A 98 -7.14 -14.91 -1.13
CA ILE A 98 -5.78 -14.51 -1.45
C ILE A 98 -5.26 -13.70 -0.25
N PRO A 99 -4.17 -14.10 0.42
CA PRO A 99 -3.72 -13.44 1.66
C PRO A 99 -3.06 -12.09 1.39
N THR A 100 -3.79 -11.19 0.73
CA THR A 100 -3.31 -9.85 0.41
C THR A 100 -4.44 -8.85 0.28
N ARG A 101 -4.08 -7.59 0.42
CA ARG A 101 -4.91 -6.45 -0.01
C ARG A 101 -4.08 -5.65 -0.98
N ILE A 102 -4.68 -5.22 -2.06
CA ILE A 102 -4.03 -4.40 -3.06
C ILE A 102 -4.74 -3.06 -3.15
N VAL A 103 -3.94 -2.02 -3.15
CA VAL A 103 -4.40 -0.66 -3.42
C VAL A 103 -4.06 -0.32 -4.85
N PHE A 104 -5.05 0.14 -5.59
CA PHE A 104 -4.87 0.76 -6.89
C PHE A 104 -5.24 2.23 -6.78
N ALA A 105 -4.45 3.12 -7.36
CA ALA A 105 -4.72 4.55 -7.36
C ALA A 105 -4.43 5.18 -8.73
N GLU A 106 -5.31 6.09 -9.14
CA GLU A 106 -5.17 6.90 -10.37
C GLU A 106 -5.82 8.27 -10.15
N GLY A 107 -5.04 9.34 -10.35
CA GLY A 107 -5.51 10.70 -10.10
C GLY A 107 -5.88 10.91 -8.63
N ASP A 108 -7.12 11.29 -8.39
CA ASP A 108 -7.70 11.51 -7.05
C ASP A 108 -8.45 10.30 -6.49
N LYS A 109 -8.47 9.18 -7.22
CA LYS A 109 -9.21 7.96 -6.84
C LYS A 109 -8.27 6.84 -6.41
N ALA A 110 -8.71 6.10 -5.42
CA ALA A 110 -8.09 4.83 -5.05
C ALA A 110 -9.14 3.79 -4.68
N TYR A 111 -8.80 2.53 -4.94
CA TYR A 111 -9.58 1.37 -4.55
C TYR A 111 -8.71 0.40 -3.78
N ILE A 112 -9.25 -0.12 -2.70
CA ILE A 112 -8.65 -1.20 -1.93
C ILE A 112 -9.40 -2.50 -2.29
N VAL A 113 -8.68 -3.46 -2.84
CA VAL A 113 -9.21 -4.77 -3.21
C VAL A 113 -8.72 -5.80 -2.19
N TYR A 114 -9.65 -6.50 -1.57
CA TYR A 114 -9.38 -7.54 -0.59
C TYR A 114 -9.16 -8.89 -1.26
N GLY A 115 -8.58 -9.83 -0.53
CA GLY A 115 -8.26 -11.15 -1.04
C GLY A 115 -9.44 -12.04 -1.36
N ASP A 116 -10.64 -11.71 -0.89
CA ASP A 116 -11.92 -12.37 -1.22
C ASP A 116 -12.66 -11.72 -2.40
N GLY A 117 -12.08 -10.64 -2.98
CA GLY A 117 -12.71 -9.85 -4.04
C GLY A 117 -13.56 -8.69 -3.54
N GLY A 118 -13.77 -8.57 -2.24
CA GLY A 118 -14.36 -7.37 -1.66
C GLY A 118 -13.51 -6.14 -1.99
N HIS A 119 -14.13 -5.00 -2.14
CA HIS A 119 -13.42 -3.76 -2.44
C HIS A 119 -14.14 -2.55 -1.86
N ILE A 120 -13.35 -1.52 -1.59
CA ILE A 120 -13.85 -0.20 -1.17
C ILE A 120 -13.18 0.88 -2.03
N GLU A 121 -13.92 1.91 -2.34
CA GLU A 121 -13.36 3.17 -2.85
C GLU A 121 -12.87 3.99 -1.66
N LEU A 122 -11.69 4.55 -1.78
CA LEU A 122 -11.11 5.41 -0.75
C LEU A 122 -11.85 6.75 -0.71
N GLU A 123 -12.44 7.08 0.42
CA GLU A 123 -12.99 8.41 0.65
C GLU A 123 -11.87 9.38 1.04
N ASP A 124 -11.25 9.18 2.21
CA ASP A 124 -10.20 10.06 2.72
C ASP A 124 -8.92 9.32 3.10
N ILE A 125 -9.01 8.36 4.01
CA ILE A 125 -7.88 7.63 4.54
C ILE A 125 -8.17 6.14 4.71
N TYR A 126 -7.17 5.31 4.43
CA TYR A 126 -7.18 3.89 4.71
C TYR A 126 -5.87 3.48 5.37
N VAL A 127 -5.97 2.71 6.44
CA VAL A 127 -4.83 2.18 7.17
C VAL A 127 -4.87 0.66 7.15
N SER A 128 -3.78 0.04 6.73
CA SER A 128 -3.60 -1.41 6.75
C SER A 128 -2.53 -1.77 7.79
N SER A 129 -2.91 -1.76 9.05
CA SER A 129 -2.06 -2.19 10.17
C SER A 129 -2.91 -2.51 11.39
N CYS A 130 -2.30 -3.08 12.41
CA CYS A 130 -2.98 -3.34 13.68
C CYS A 130 -3.17 -2.05 14.51
N GLU A 131 -2.58 -0.94 14.09
CA GLU A 131 -2.61 0.35 14.76
C GLU A 131 -3.48 1.37 14.02
N ASP A 132 -4.41 0.90 13.22
CA ASP A 132 -5.33 1.74 12.47
C ASP A 132 -6.12 2.69 13.38
N GLU A 133 -6.59 2.25 14.54
CA GLU A 133 -7.28 3.09 15.52
C GLU A 133 -6.43 4.29 15.96
N ALA A 134 -5.15 4.09 16.24
CA ALA A 134 -4.27 5.18 16.66
C ALA A 134 -4.02 6.20 15.53
N VAL A 135 -3.88 5.72 14.29
CA VAL A 135 -3.70 6.58 13.13
C VAL A 135 -5.00 7.31 12.79
N MET A 136 -6.15 6.65 12.91
CA MET A 136 -7.46 7.29 12.72
C MET A 136 -7.72 8.34 13.78
N ALA A 137 -7.39 8.09 15.05
CA ALA A 137 -7.50 9.09 16.10
C ALA A 137 -6.60 10.31 15.84
N LEU A 138 -5.40 10.11 15.30
CA LEU A 138 -4.53 11.22 14.88
C LEU A 138 -5.16 12.03 13.73
N TYR A 139 -5.77 11.35 12.77
CA TYR A 139 -6.48 11.98 11.66
C TYR A 139 -7.67 12.84 12.15
N ASP A 140 -8.50 12.28 13.03
CA ASP A 140 -9.68 12.97 13.58
C ASP A 140 -9.29 14.22 14.39
N LEU A 141 -8.16 14.15 15.10
CA LEU A 141 -7.69 15.25 15.95
C LEU A 141 -7.02 16.39 15.18
N LYS A 142 -6.28 16.08 14.12
CA LYS A 142 -5.40 17.04 13.45
C LYS A 142 -5.82 17.39 12.03
N GLY A 143 -6.59 16.54 11.38
CA GLY A 143 -6.81 16.62 9.94
C GLY A 143 -5.52 16.45 9.12
N ILE A 144 -5.56 16.82 7.86
CA ILE A 144 -4.42 16.75 6.95
C ILE A 144 -4.21 18.12 6.30
N ASP A 145 -3.28 18.90 6.84
CA ASP A 145 -2.81 20.13 6.18
C ASP A 145 -1.68 19.82 5.20
N ASP A 146 -0.75 18.97 5.63
CA ASP A 146 0.41 18.51 4.85
C ASP A 146 0.46 16.98 4.89
N PRO A 147 0.23 16.29 3.74
CA PRO A 147 0.23 14.84 3.67
C PRO A 147 1.53 14.18 4.15
N TYR A 148 2.67 14.76 3.84
CA TYR A 148 3.97 14.20 4.24
C TYR A 148 4.21 14.32 5.74
N LYS A 149 3.82 15.46 6.31
CA LYS A 149 3.90 15.68 7.76
C LYS A 149 2.97 14.73 8.50
N PHE A 150 1.73 14.59 8.04
CA PHE A 150 0.77 13.65 8.60
C PHE A 150 1.30 12.20 8.55
N ILE A 151 1.78 11.74 7.38
CA ILE A 151 2.35 10.42 7.19
C ILE A 151 3.52 10.19 8.17
N LYS A 152 4.42 11.16 8.29
CA LYS A 152 5.55 11.07 9.23
C LYS A 152 5.07 10.90 10.67
N GLU A 153 4.11 11.70 11.12
CA GLU A 153 3.55 11.63 12.47
C GLU A 153 2.84 10.30 12.71
N ALA A 154 2.05 9.83 11.75
CA ALA A 154 1.32 8.58 11.84
C ALA A 154 2.27 7.36 11.99
N PHE A 155 3.31 7.28 11.17
CA PHE A 155 4.31 6.20 11.31
C PHE A 155 5.12 6.30 12.60
N LYS A 156 5.39 7.51 13.08
CA LYS A 156 6.03 7.72 14.38
C LYS A 156 5.13 7.25 15.53
N THR A 157 3.85 7.55 15.47
CA THR A 157 2.86 7.06 16.45
C THR A 157 2.83 5.54 16.50
N VAL A 158 2.81 4.88 15.34
CA VAL A 158 2.87 3.41 15.27
C VAL A 158 4.18 2.86 15.84
N GLU A 159 5.31 3.49 15.52
CA GLU A 159 6.63 3.10 16.07
C GLU A 159 6.68 3.21 17.58
N ASP A 160 6.16 4.30 18.14
CA ASP A 160 6.16 4.55 19.59
C ASP A 160 5.25 3.54 20.33
N ILE A 161 4.11 3.16 19.76
CA ILE A 161 3.18 2.17 20.35
C ILE A 161 3.78 0.76 20.27
N ARG A 162 4.30 0.37 19.14
CA ARG A 162 4.73 -1.01 18.87
C ARG A 162 6.20 -1.25 19.17
N ARG A 163 6.98 -0.18 19.36
CA ARG A 163 8.45 -0.24 19.52
C ARG A 163 9.14 -0.96 18.35
N TYR A 164 8.51 -0.95 17.17
CA TYR A 164 9.12 -1.43 15.92
C TYR A 164 9.69 -0.24 15.16
N VAL A 165 10.83 -0.44 14.55
CA VAL A 165 11.38 0.56 13.63
C VAL A 165 10.50 0.64 12.39
N MET A 166 9.91 1.80 12.16
CA MET A 166 9.02 2.02 11.01
C MET A 166 9.70 2.84 9.89
N PHE A 167 10.74 3.58 10.25
CA PHE A 167 11.48 4.41 9.30
C PHE A 167 12.70 3.68 8.71
N PRO A 168 13.10 4.02 7.48
CA PRO A 168 12.50 4.99 6.60
C PRO A 168 11.13 4.56 6.07
N VAL A 169 10.29 5.54 5.74
CA VAL A 169 8.99 5.34 5.09
C VAL A 169 9.08 5.82 3.66
N ILE A 170 8.55 5.03 2.75
CA ILE A 170 8.44 5.39 1.34
C ILE A 170 7.07 5.95 1.10
N VAL A 171 7.01 7.06 0.38
CA VAL A 171 5.77 7.70 -0.06
C VAL A 171 5.80 7.86 -1.57
N MET A 172 4.70 7.50 -2.19
CA MET A 172 4.41 7.81 -3.59
C MET A 172 3.08 8.52 -3.70
N ASN A 173 2.94 9.36 -4.71
CA ASN A 173 1.67 10.02 -4.98
C ASN A 173 1.31 9.95 -6.48
N THR A 174 0.02 10.03 -6.77
CA THR A 174 -0.51 9.92 -8.13
C THR A 174 -0.19 11.13 -9.00
N LYS A 175 0.27 12.25 -8.43
CA LYS A 175 0.55 13.48 -9.17
C LYS A 175 1.86 13.40 -9.94
N ASN A 176 2.90 12.81 -9.36
CA ASN A 176 4.23 12.81 -9.96
C ASN A 176 4.88 11.43 -10.07
N ASN A 177 4.32 10.41 -9.42
CA ASN A 177 4.85 9.03 -9.36
C ASN A 177 6.31 8.94 -8.88
N LYS A 178 6.79 9.96 -8.19
CA LYS A 178 8.13 9.94 -7.58
C LYS A 178 8.09 9.17 -6.27
N ILE A 179 9.17 8.47 -6.02
CA ILE A 179 9.40 7.85 -4.73
C ILE A 179 10.06 8.89 -3.83
N GLU A 180 9.43 9.18 -2.71
CA GLU A 180 9.98 10.05 -1.69
C GLU A 180 10.23 9.25 -0.42
N ILE A 181 11.35 9.51 0.24
CA ILE A 181 11.78 8.78 1.44
C ILE A 181 11.68 9.74 2.62
N ILE A 182 10.87 9.37 3.59
CA ILE A 182 10.73 10.09 4.86
C ILE A 182 11.61 9.38 5.89
N ASN A 183 12.58 10.10 6.41
CA ASN A 183 13.38 9.66 7.56
C ASN A 183 12.73 10.12 8.88
N ARG A 184 13.08 9.42 9.97
CA ARG A 184 12.56 9.71 11.30
C ARG A 184 12.76 11.16 11.76
#